data_f4a8e1ff6b0adce8aa29597d99f2f40e
#
_entry.id   f4a8e1ff6b0adce8aa29597d99f2f40e
#
_cell.length_a   1.000
_cell.length_b   1.000
_cell.length_c   1.000
_cell.angle_alpha   90.00
_cell.angle_beta   90.00
_cell.angle_gamma   90.00
#
_symmetry.space_group_name_H-M   'P 1'
#
loop_
_entity.id
_entity.type
_entity.pdbx_description
1 polymer ?
#
loop_
_entity_poly.entity_id
_entity_poly.type
_entity_poly.pdbx_seq_one_letter_code
_entity_poly.pdbx_strand_id
1 'polypeptide(L)'
;MPSEPSIQDILESVPATFRGPGGAVAVIKDGELAGKHVWGYADLDARILLTPTTIFPICSISKQMVCIILTDLLQNDNDMTFENELTKALHELLPRDVVTNENLTLERLVAMQSGLRDYWALTVLWGATPGGKFSIYQDAPEALKRVGGFHFPPGTSMSYSNSNFMSLGLAIERASGQALGDLLQERLFKPASMTTAAMRPDTERLPPPIVGYEGSEETGYIAYHNRIEWAGDAGIQASLEDMVAYEKYIDHSATDPESAYCKNTQQPHYLDGSPASYGYGLIHNEIDGMKVIGHGGSIAGFRLIRFYVPESRISVIVLLNSDANTEEVGLHILRKIVGKAKEEEALECVKVDWTGHYFDEQYSLAIAVTQPRPGELVVNYSGHDAKLKVTSATHAKSQGMNVTHEDGRLIIERLRGYRTTARPLRSLTESEDTPSYTGSYRSDEIDSTFHVAGAGGMLYGYFDGYLGKGPVHLMRHLGEDVWSLACHRSLDAPAPGDWTILFHRGGDGKTVEGVTVGCPLAMNILFDKTQ
;
A
#
# COMPACT_ATOMS: atom_id res chain seq x y z
N MET A 1 -17.14 33.12 25.88
CA MET A 1 -17.01 31.82 25.21
C MET A 1 -15.52 31.47 25.24
N PRO A 2 -15.09 30.27 25.52
CA PRO A 2 -13.68 29.92 25.37
C PRO A 2 -13.29 30.20 23.91
N SER A 3 -12.12 30.79 23.69
CA SER A 3 -11.56 30.99 22.35
C SER A 3 -11.41 29.64 21.65
N GLU A 4 -11.64 29.59 20.33
CA GLU A 4 -11.31 28.41 19.57
C GLU A 4 -9.83 28.04 19.77
N PRO A 5 -9.50 26.76 19.94
CA PRO A 5 -8.11 26.33 20.15
C PRO A 5 -7.25 26.73 18.95
N SER A 6 -6.06 27.22 19.21
CA SER A 6 -5.09 27.48 18.15
C SER A 6 -4.62 26.17 17.48
N ILE A 7 -4.05 26.25 16.28
CA ILE A 7 -3.46 25.07 15.61
C ILE A 7 -2.41 24.42 16.52
N GLN A 8 -1.60 25.22 17.21
CA GLN A 8 -0.61 24.70 18.15
C GLN A 8 -1.26 23.91 19.31
N ASP A 9 -2.37 24.43 19.90
CA ASP A 9 -3.11 23.73 20.97
C ASP A 9 -3.71 22.40 20.47
N ILE A 10 -4.19 22.38 19.22
CA ILE A 10 -4.70 21.16 18.57
C ILE A 10 -3.57 20.12 18.48
N LEU A 11 -2.40 20.51 18.00
CA LEU A 11 -1.26 19.59 17.85
C LEU A 11 -0.74 19.07 19.19
N GLU A 12 -0.65 19.92 20.20
CA GLU A 12 -0.26 19.54 21.57
C GLU A 12 -1.27 18.58 22.24
N SER A 13 -2.52 18.59 21.80
CA SER A 13 -3.55 17.66 22.29
C SER A 13 -3.49 16.26 21.67
N VAL A 14 -2.75 16.07 20.56
CA VAL A 14 -2.71 14.80 19.82
C VAL A 14 -2.26 13.62 20.69
N PRO A 15 -1.17 13.73 21.51
CA PRO A 15 -0.71 12.58 22.31
C PRO A 15 -1.71 12.10 23.37
N ALA A 16 -2.67 12.93 23.77
CA ALA A 16 -3.71 12.54 24.72
C ALA A 16 -4.72 11.54 24.11
N THR A 17 -4.89 11.58 22.77
CA THR A 17 -5.81 10.71 22.04
C THR A 17 -5.09 9.58 21.34
N PHE A 18 -3.90 9.87 20.77
CA PHE A 18 -3.10 8.91 19.99
C PHE A 18 -1.78 8.64 20.70
N ARG A 19 -1.82 7.68 21.60
CA ARG A 19 -0.67 7.28 22.40
C ARG A 19 0.24 6.34 21.62
N GLY A 20 1.53 6.35 21.94
CA GLY A 20 2.50 5.48 21.31
C GLY A 20 3.93 5.77 21.76
N PRO A 21 4.92 5.04 21.25
CA PRO A 21 6.34 5.26 21.55
C PRO A 21 6.80 6.68 21.33
N GLY A 22 6.48 7.24 20.15
CA GLY A 22 6.78 8.61 19.80
C GLY A 22 6.06 9.03 18.53
N GLY A 23 5.95 10.33 18.34
CA GLY A 23 5.34 10.90 17.15
C GLY A 23 5.73 12.35 16.92
N ALA A 24 5.56 12.78 15.67
CA ALA A 24 5.83 14.13 15.22
C ALA A 24 4.73 14.59 14.27
N VAL A 25 4.18 15.76 14.48
CA VAL A 25 3.10 16.34 13.67
C VAL A 25 3.42 17.80 13.33
N ALA A 26 2.98 18.23 12.15
CA ALA A 26 3.03 19.63 11.77
C ALA A 26 1.85 20.01 10.88
N VAL A 27 1.51 21.29 10.90
CA VAL A 27 0.54 21.91 10.01
C VAL A 27 1.17 23.11 9.34
N ILE A 28 1.07 23.13 8.02
CA ILE A 28 1.42 24.28 7.18
C ILE A 28 0.11 24.87 6.66
N LYS A 29 0.00 26.18 6.69
CA LYS A 29 -1.14 26.93 6.17
C LYS A 29 -0.65 28.13 5.38
N ASP A 30 -1.18 28.30 4.18
CA ASP A 30 -0.79 29.39 3.26
C ASP A 30 0.73 29.45 3.00
N GLY A 31 1.39 28.29 2.93
CA GLY A 31 2.84 28.18 2.74
C GLY A 31 3.69 28.44 3.98
N GLU A 32 3.09 28.71 5.15
CA GLU A 32 3.78 29.00 6.39
C GLU A 32 3.51 27.96 7.48
N LEU A 33 4.51 27.71 8.33
CA LEU A 33 4.36 26.80 9.48
C LEU A 33 3.37 27.38 10.48
N ALA A 34 2.20 26.75 10.60
CA ALA A 34 1.14 27.17 11.53
C ALA A 34 1.28 26.54 12.93
N GLY A 35 1.95 25.38 13.00
CA GLY A 35 2.28 24.71 14.26
C GLY A 35 2.99 23.40 14.04
N LYS A 36 3.75 22.95 15.04
CA LYS A 36 4.38 21.61 15.07
C LYS A 36 4.50 21.11 16.50
N HIS A 37 4.42 19.80 16.68
CA HIS A 37 4.59 19.16 17.97
C HIS A 37 5.29 17.82 17.82
N VAL A 38 6.13 17.47 18.79
CA VAL A 38 6.79 16.16 18.90
C VAL A 38 6.63 15.65 20.31
N TRP A 39 6.47 14.33 20.45
CA TRP A 39 6.31 13.71 21.77
C TRP A 39 6.97 12.34 21.80
N GLY A 40 7.18 11.82 23.01
CA GLY A 40 7.68 10.47 23.24
C GLY A 40 9.16 10.32 22.89
N TYR A 41 9.54 9.10 22.57
CA TYR A 41 10.90 8.68 22.38
C TYR A 41 11.17 8.24 20.93
N ALA A 42 12.32 8.59 20.43
CA ALA A 42 12.89 7.99 19.24
C ALA A 42 13.38 6.56 19.53
N ASP A 43 13.91 6.33 20.75
CA ASP A 43 14.31 5.02 21.25
C ASP A 43 13.82 4.88 22.70
N LEU A 44 12.87 3.93 22.91
CA LEU A 44 12.26 3.68 24.23
C LEU A 44 13.29 3.09 25.21
N ASP A 45 14.09 2.14 24.77
CA ASP A 45 15.03 1.42 25.64
C ASP A 45 16.18 2.34 26.08
N ALA A 46 16.73 3.10 25.16
CA ALA A 46 17.74 4.09 25.44
C ALA A 46 17.17 5.40 26.03
N ARG A 47 15.84 5.57 26.08
CA ARG A 47 15.13 6.77 26.53
C ARG A 47 15.59 8.05 25.83
N ILE A 48 15.86 7.96 24.53
CA ILE A 48 16.26 9.10 23.71
C ILE A 48 15.00 9.76 23.19
N LEU A 49 14.79 11.04 23.55
CA LEU A 49 13.62 11.81 23.13
C LEU A 49 13.57 11.98 21.63
N LEU A 50 12.35 11.93 21.07
CA LEU A 50 12.11 12.31 19.70
C LEU A 50 12.25 13.83 19.54
N THR A 51 12.85 14.27 18.44
CA THR A 51 13.07 15.68 18.13
C THR A 51 12.53 16.00 16.72
N PRO A 52 12.28 17.28 16.38
CA PRO A 52 11.87 17.66 15.03
C PRO A 52 12.89 17.29 13.94
N THR A 53 14.15 17.08 14.31
CA THR A 53 15.25 16.70 13.41
C THR A 53 15.52 15.19 13.40
N THR A 54 14.78 14.39 14.17
CA THR A 54 14.87 12.93 14.11
C THR A 54 14.45 12.45 12.72
N ILE A 55 15.27 11.62 12.08
CA ILE A 55 15.07 11.18 10.70
C ILE A 55 14.22 9.91 10.68
N PHE A 56 13.14 9.93 9.93
CA PHE A 56 12.23 8.81 9.71
C PHE A 56 12.40 8.23 8.30
N PRO A 57 12.20 6.92 8.10
CA PRO A 57 11.97 6.37 6.76
C PRO A 57 10.59 6.84 6.29
N ILE A 58 10.51 7.75 5.30
CA ILE A 58 9.21 8.27 4.84
C ILE A 58 8.47 7.30 3.92
N CYS A 59 9.10 6.18 3.60
CA CYS A 59 8.52 5.07 2.84
C CYS A 59 7.83 5.56 1.54
N SER A 60 6.60 5.11 1.28
CA SER A 60 5.89 5.40 0.02
C SER A 60 5.59 6.88 -0.24
N ILE A 61 5.77 7.78 0.73
CA ILE A 61 5.77 9.22 0.48
C ILE A 61 6.89 9.60 -0.52
N SER A 62 7.95 8.80 -0.62
CA SER A 62 9.02 8.93 -1.61
C SER A 62 8.53 8.99 -3.04
N LYS A 63 7.46 8.25 -3.37
CA LYS A 63 6.95 8.11 -4.73
C LYS A 63 6.62 9.44 -5.40
N GLN A 64 5.97 10.36 -4.67
CA GLN A 64 5.65 11.69 -5.20
C GLN A 64 6.91 12.52 -5.48
N MET A 65 7.95 12.37 -4.65
CA MET A 65 9.23 13.08 -4.84
C MET A 65 9.97 12.54 -6.06
N VAL A 66 9.95 11.23 -6.28
CA VAL A 66 10.48 10.60 -7.50
C VAL A 66 9.72 11.05 -8.75
N CYS A 67 8.40 11.22 -8.67
CA CYS A 67 7.60 11.76 -9.78
C CYS A 67 7.94 13.23 -10.08
N ILE A 68 8.27 14.05 -9.08
CA ILE A 68 8.75 15.42 -9.33
C ILE A 68 10.04 15.37 -10.16
N ILE A 69 11.00 14.52 -9.80
CA ILE A 69 12.24 14.34 -10.56
C ILE A 69 11.97 13.85 -11.98
N LEU A 70 11.12 12.83 -12.13
CA LEU A 70 10.75 12.28 -13.43
C LEU A 70 10.15 13.36 -14.34
N THR A 71 9.15 14.10 -13.83
CA THR A 71 8.47 15.16 -14.57
C THR A 71 9.43 16.29 -14.93
N ASP A 72 10.32 16.71 -14.00
CA ASP A 72 11.32 17.73 -14.28
C ASP A 72 12.32 17.28 -15.36
N LEU A 73 12.79 16.04 -15.32
CA LEU A 73 13.68 15.50 -16.35
C LEU A 73 13.00 15.45 -17.72
N LEU A 74 11.76 14.99 -17.81
CA LEU A 74 11.01 14.93 -19.07
C LEU A 74 10.70 16.32 -19.64
N GLN A 75 10.39 17.31 -18.80
CA GLN A 75 10.13 18.68 -19.23
C GLN A 75 11.37 19.38 -19.82
N ASN A 76 12.57 18.99 -19.38
CA ASN A 76 13.83 19.54 -19.84
C ASN A 76 14.49 18.71 -20.95
N ASP A 77 13.82 17.63 -21.42
CA ASP A 77 14.29 16.71 -22.47
C ASP A 77 13.87 17.20 -23.87
N ASN A 78 14.56 18.24 -24.37
CA ASN A 78 14.19 18.89 -25.62
C ASN A 78 14.39 18.02 -26.88
N ASP A 79 15.23 16.99 -26.80
CA ASP A 79 15.59 16.10 -27.92
C ASP A 79 15.11 14.65 -27.72
N MET A 80 14.29 14.41 -26.68
CA MET A 80 13.77 13.09 -26.30
C MET A 80 14.85 12.04 -25.96
N THR A 81 16.06 12.47 -25.66
CA THR A 81 17.16 11.55 -25.32
C THR A 81 16.89 10.81 -24.03
N PHE A 82 16.46 11.55 -22.99
CA PHE A 82 16.15 10.95 -21.68
C PHE A 82 14.95 10.00 -21.75
N GLU A 83 13.85 10.41 -22.42
CA GLU A 83 12.65 9.58 -22.56
C GLU A 83 12.95 8.26 -23.31
N ASN A 84 13.77 8.33 -24.38
CA ASN A 84 14.19 7.15 -25.13
C ASN A 84 15.04 6.19 -24.28
N GLU A 85 16.04 6.71 -23.54
CA GLU A 85 16.87 5.88 -22.65
C GLU A 85 16.07 5.35 -21.47
N LEU A 86 15.09 6.09 -20.93
CA LEU A 86 14.16 5.64 -19.90
C LEU A 86 13.32 4.45 -20.39
N THR A 87 12.76 4.56 -21.59
CA THR A 87 11.99 3.48 -22.21
C THR A 87 12.85 2.23 -22.40
N LYS A 88 14.05 2.39 -22.92
CA LYS A 88 15.01 1.28 -23.08
C LYS A 88 15.37 0.64 -21.74
N ALA A 89 15.62 1.44 -20.70
CA ALA A 89 15.93 0.93 -19.37
C ALA A 89 14.75 0.13 -18.77
N LEU A 90 13.50 0.58 -18.96
CA LEU A 90 12.32 -0.18 -18.56
C LEU A 90 12.21 -1.51 -19.32
N HIS A 91 12.51 -1.53 -20.62
CA HIS A 91 12.54 -2.76 -21.43
C HIS A 91 13.61 -3.77 -20.99
N GLU A 92 14.70 -3.30 -20.39
CA GLU A 92 15.76 -4.17 -19.85
C GLU A 92 15.41 -4.71 -18.45
N LEU A 93 14.60 -4.00 -17.68
CA LEU A 93 14.23 -4.33 -16.30
C LEU A 93 13.01 -5.25 -16.22
N LEU A 94 12.03 -5.05 -17.07
CA LEU A 94 10.75 -5.76 -17.02
C LEU A 94 10.69 -6.91 -18.04
N PRO A 95 9.83 -7.93 -17.85
CA PRO A 95 9.66 -9.03 -18.78
C PRO A 95 9.24 -8.54 -20.18
N ARG A 96 9.64 -9.29 -21.20
CA ARG A 96 9.39 -8.93 -22.60
C ARG A 96 7.90 -8.84 -22.94
N ASP A 97 7.11 -9.78 -22.44
CA ASP A 97 5.65 -9.82 -22.61
C ASP A 97 4.95 -8.62 -21.96
N VAL A 98 5.53 -8.10 -20.88
CA VAL A 98 5.06 -6.89 -20.19
C VAL A 98 5.34 -5.64 -21.02
N VAL A 99 6.59 -5.43 -21.45
CA VAL A 99 7.02 -4.21 -22.13
C VAL A 99 6.55 -4.10 -23.58
N THR A 100 6.09 -5.19 -24.19
CA THR A 100 5.50 -5.19 -25.53
C THR A 100 4.00 -4.86 -25.53
N ASN A 101 3.39 -4.69 -24.37
CA ASN A 101 1.99 -4.26 -24.28
C ASN A 101 1.86 -2.76 -24.59
N GLU A 102 1.18 -2.43 -25.67
CA GLU A 102 1.03 -1.04 -26.17
C GLU A 102 0.33 -0.11 -25.16
N ASN A 103 -0.48 -0.66 -24.24
CA ASN A 103 -1.17 0.13 -23.23
C ASN A 103 -0.33 0.34 -21.97
N LEU A 104 0.82 -0.30 -21.82
CA LEU A 104 1.74 -0.06 -20.72
C LEU A 104 2.58 1.18 -21.01
N THR A 105 2.14 2.31 -20.52
CA THR A 105 2.83 3.59 -20.68
C THR A 105 3.45 4.06 -19.36
N LEU A 106 4.36 5.02 -19.45
CA LEU A 106 4.95 5.67 -18.27
C LEU A 106 3.85 6.26 -17.36
N GLU A 107 2.83 6.89 -17.96
CA GLU A 107 1.68 7.43 -17.24
C GLU A 107 0.93 6.33 -16.46
N ARG A 108 0.76 5.14 -17.03
CA ARG A 108 0.11 4.01 -16.35
C ARG A 108 0.94 3.46 -15.19
N LEU A 109 2.27 3.50 -15.30
CA LEU A 109 3.16 3.15 -14.19
C LEU A 109 3.01 4.13 -13.02
N VAL A 110 3.12 5.44 -13.26
CA VAL A 110 3.01 6.45 -12.18
C VAL A 110 1.60 6.58 -11.61
N ALA A 111 0.57 6.13 -12.35
CA ALA A 111 -0.83 6.15 -11.92
C ALA A 111 -1.31 4.85 -11.25
N MET A 112 -0.44 3.86 -10.99
CA MET A 112 -0.84 2.54 -10.47
C MET A 112 -1.89 1.82 -11.33
N GLN A 113 -1.90 2.11 -12.64
CA GLN A 113 -2.81 1.54 -13.64
C GLN A 113 -2.09 0.57 -14.58
N SER A 114 -0.86 0.21 -14.28
CA SER A 114 -0.07 -0.71 -15.11
C SER A 114 -0.63 -2.14 -15.15
N GLY A 115 -1.37 -2.55 -14.11
CA GLY A 115 -1.77 -3.95 -13.92
C GLY A 115 -0.63 -4.86 -13.49
N LEU A 116 0.59 -4.36 -13.28
CA LEU A 116 1.71 -5.15 -12.78
C LEU A 116 1.48 -5.59 -11.34
N ARG A 117 1.76 -6.85 -11.07
CA ARG A 117 1.73 -7.38 -9.70
C ARG A 117 2.81 -6.73 -8.85
N ASP A 118 2.50 -6.52 -7.57
CA ASP A 118 3.46 -5.96 -6.62
C ASP A 118 4.57 -6.98 -6.33
N TYR A 119 5.83 -6.65 -6.67
CA TYR A 119 6.98 -7.52 -6.37
C TYR A 119 7.08 -7.82 -4.88
N TRP A 120 6.67 -6.87 -4.05
CA TRP A 120 6.68 -7.02 -2.61
C TRP A 120 5.75 -8.14 -2.13
N ALA A 121 4.53 -8.22 -2.68
CA ALA A 121 3.63 -9.34 -2.45
C ALA A 121 4.24 -10.64 -2.99
N LEU A 122 4.78 -10.61 -4.20
CA LEU A 122 5.38 -11.79 -4.84
C LEU A 122 6.58 -12.35 -4.06
N THR A 123 7.27 -11.56 -3.20
CA THR A 123 8.36 -12.10 -2.36
C THR A 123 7.90 -13.26 -1.49
N VAL A 124 6.64 -13.27 -1.03
CA VAL A 124 6.05 -14.41 -0.29
C VAL A 124 6.03 -15.66 -1.15
N LEU A 125 5.57 -15.52 -2.41
CA LEU A 125 5.49 -16.62 -3.37
C LEU A 125 6.89 -17.10 -3.81
N TRP A 126 7.89 -16.23 -3.78
CA TRP A 126 9.28 -16.56 -4.04
C TRP A 126 10.03 -17.14 -2.84
N GLY A 127 9.31 -17.44 -1.75
CA GLY A 127 9.87 -18.11 -0.58
C GLY A 127 10.62 -17.22 0.39
N ALA A 128 10.38 -15.91 0.37
CA ALA A 128 10.96 -15.01 1.37
C ALA A 128 10.47 -15.34 2.79
N THR A 129 11.37 -15.16 3.76
CA THR A 129 11.04 -15.34 5.17
C THR A 129 10.92 -13.98 5.87
N PRO A 130 10.02 -13.81 6.86
CA PRO A 130 10.00 -12.62 7.70
C PRO A 130 11.38 -12.33 8.29
N GLY A 131 11.81 -11.06 8.23
CA GLY A 131 13.15 -10.66 8.64
C GLY A 131 14.29 -11.06 7.67
N GLY A 132 13.94 -11.56 6.47
CA GLY A 132 14.90 -11.82 5.40
C GLY A 132 15.46 -10.51 4.82
N LYS A 133 16.63 -10.61 4.16
CA LYS A 133 17.24 -9.48 3.45
C LYS A 133 16.69 -9.42 2.01
N PHE A 134 16.58 -8.19 1.50
CA PHE A 134 16.27 -7.93 0.10
C PHE A 134 17.10 -6.76 -0.39
N SER A 135 17.89 -6.99 -1.44
CA SER A 135 18.82 -5.99 -2.00
C SER A 135 18.30 -5.39 -3.30
N ILE A 136 18.39 -4.05 -3.43
CA ILE A 136 18.03 -3.38 -4.68
C ILE A 136 18.97 -3.70 -5.84
N TYR A 137 20.21 -4.14 -5.56
CA TYR A 137 21.18 -4.44 -6.61
C TYR A 137 21.22 -5.92 -7.03
N GLN A 138 20.80 -6.83 -6.15
CA GLN A 138 20.81 -8.27 -6.42
C GLN A 138 19.39 -8.82 -6.60
N ASP A 139 18.49 -8.55 -5.65
CA ASP A 139 17.17 -9.20 -5.64
C ASP A 139 16.14 -8.43 -6.47
N ALA A 140 16.18 -7.09 -6.48
CA ALA A 140 15.18 -6.31 -7.20
C ALA A 140 15.22 -6.51 -8.72
N PRO A 141 16.39 -6.56 -9.42
CA PRO A 141 16.40 -6.87 -10.85
C PRO A 141 15.86 -8.28 -11.17
N GLU A 142 16.12 -9.24 -10.30
CA GLU A 142 15.59 -10.61 -10.45
C GLU A 142 14.08 -10.68 -10.15
N ALA A 143 13.60 -9.91 -9.16
CA ALA A 143 12.19 -9.74 -8.88
C ALA A 143 11.45 -9.14 -10.08
N LEU A 144 11.95 -8.03 -10.61
CA LEU A 144 11.33 -7.33 -11.75
C LEU A 144 11.24 -8.20 -13.00
N LYS A 145 12.22 -9.06 -13.27
CA LYS A 145 12.18 -10.04 -14.38
C LYS A 145 11.09 -11.12 -14.19
N ARG A 146 10.60 -11.31 -12.96
CA ARG A 146 9.61 -12.33 -12.57
C ARG A 146 8.23 -11.78 -12.24
N VAL A 147 7.99 -10.47 -12.39
CA VAL A 147 6.65 -9.89 -12.22
C VAL A 147 5.74 -10.16 -13.42
N GLY A 148 5.84 -11.34 -14.05
CA GLY A 148 5.13 -11.69 -15.28
C GLY A 148 3.63 -11.44 -15.24
N GLY A 149 3.04 -11.19 -16.42
CA GLY A 149 1.60 -10.98 -16.60
C GLY A 149 1.03 -9.72 -15.96
N PHE A 150 -0.29 -9.60 -16.07
CA PHE A 150 -1.04 -8.47 -15.52
C PHE A 150 -2.23 -8.97 -14.71
N HIS A 151 -2.58 -8.31 -13.60
CA HIS A 151 -3.84 -8.61 -12.91
C HIS A 151 -5.06 -8.16 -13.74
N PHE A 152 -4.90 -7.08 -14.51
CA PHE A 152 -5.91 -6.49 -15.39
C PHE A 152 -5.19 -5.77 -16.55
N PRO A 153 -5.86 -5.53 -17.68
CA PRO A 153 -5.25 -4.79 -18.78
C PRO A 153 -4.83 -3.37 -18.36
N PRO A 154 -3.62 -2.91 -18.71
CA PRO A 154 -3.14 -1.59 -18.33
C PRO A 154 -4.14 -0.48 -18.67
N GLY A 155 -4.37 0.46 -17.76
CA GLY A 155 -5.27 1.58 -17.89
C GLY A 155 -6.75 1.31 -17.60
N THR A 156 -7.16 0.07 -17.33
CA THR A 156 -8.57 -0.29 -17.10
C THR A 156 -8.97 -0.31 -15.63
N SER A 157 -8.01 -0.37 -14.73
CA SER A 157 -8.24 -0.44 -13.28
C SER A 157 -7.02 0.09 -12.52
N MET A 158 -7.10 0.11 -11.20
CA MET A 158 -6.03 0.54 -10.31
C MET A 158 -5.71 -0.56 -9.30
N SER A 159 -4.42 -0.90 -9.19
CA SER A 159 -3.89 -1.70 -8.08
C SER A 159 -2.54 -1.14 -7.67
N TYR A 160 -2.37 -0.93 -6.36
CA TYR A 160 -1.10 -0.47 -5.84
C TYR A 160 0.01 -1.47 -6.14
N SER A 161 1.12 -1.00 -6.72
CA SER A 161 2.25 -1.85 -7.06
C SER A 161 3.58 -1.11 -6.89
N ASN A 162 4.40 -1.58 -5.95
CA ASN A 162 5.76 -1.10 -5.77
C ASN A 162 6.64 -1.44 -6.98
N SER A 163 6.30 -2.48 -7.76
CA SER A 163 7.01 -2.82 -9.02
C SER A 163 7.11 -1.63 -9.96
N ASN A 164 6.06 -0.80 -10.03
CA ASN A 164 6.06 0.41 -10.86
C ASN A 164 7.20 1.36 -10.46
N PHE A 165 7.28 1.69 -9.19
CA PHE A 165 8.22 2.70 -8.69
C PHE A 165 9.63 2.14 -8.45
N MET A 166 9.75 0.83 -8.19
CA MET A 166 11.03 0.14 -8.20
C MET A 166 11.65 0.21 -9.60
N SER A 167 10.88 -0.18 -10.64
CA SER A 167 11.36 -0.13 -12.02
C SER A 167 11.64 1.29 -12.49
N LEU A 168 10.79 2.27 -12.15
CA LEU A 168 10.99 3.68 -12.48
C LEU A 168 12.24 4.25 -11.83
N GLY A 169 12.49 4.01 -10.54
CA GLY A 169 13.68 4.49 -9.85
C GLY A 169 14.96 3.98 -10.49
N LEU A 170 15.04 2.66 -10.75
CA LEU A 170 16.18 2.04 -11.42
C LEU A 170 16.33 2.50 -12.89
N ALA A 171 15.22 2.73 -13.60
CA ALA A 171 15.23 3.21 -14.98
C ALA A 171 15.69 4.68 -15.07
N ILE A 172 15.28 5.54 -14.14
CA ILE A 172 15.74 6.93 -14.06
C ILE A 172 17.27 6.98 -13.87
N GLU A 173 17.83 6.17 -12.97
CA GLU A 173 19.29 6.09 -12.78
C GLU A 173 20.02 5.68 -14.06
N ARG A 174 19.52 4.65 -14.75
CA ARG A 174 20.11 4.18 -16.02
C ARG A 174 20.02 5.21 -17.14
N ALA A 175 18.86 5.84 -17.29
CA ALA A 175 18.59 6.81 -18.35
C ALA A 175 19.36 8.12 -18.16
N SER A 176 19.47 8.60 -16.92
CA SER A 176 20.17 9.84 -16.61
C SER A 176 21.69 9.66 -16.44
N GLY A 177 22.14 8.43 -16.17
CA GLY A 177 23.53 8.16 -15.78
C GLY A 177 23.91 8.72 -14.40
N GLN A 178 22.93 9.12 -13.58
CA GLN A 178 23.13 9.70 -12.25
C GLN A 178 22.38 8.87 -11.21
N ALA A 179 22.90 8.80 -9.99
CA ALA A 179 22.20 8.17 -8.88
C ALA A 179 20.90 8.95 -8.56
N LEU A 180 19.81 8.22 -8.28
CA LEU A 180 18.52 8.84 -7.92
C LEU A 180 18.65 9.77 -6.71
N GLY A 181 19.51 9.39 -5.75
CA GLY A 181 19.82 10.22 -4.58
C GLY A 181 20.42 11.57 -4.93
N ASP A 182 21.32 11.62 -5.91
CA ASP A 182 21.95 12.87 -6.37
C ASP A 182 20.94 13.76 -7.10
N LEU A 183 20.11 13.16 -7.97
CA LEU A 183 19.02 13.87 -8.64
C LEU A 183 18.04 14.49 -7.64
N LEU A 184 17.61 13.71 -6.64
CA LEU A 184 16.73 14.19 -5.57
C LEU A 184 17.39 15.32 -4.77
N GLN A 185 18.67 15.18 -4.43
CA GLN A 185 19.42 16.19 -3.68
C GLN A 185 19.51 17.51 -4.44
N GLU A 186 19.83 17.46 -5.73
CA GLU A 186 20.06 18.66 -6.54
C GLU A 186 18.77 19.35 -6.96
N ARG A 187 17.76 18.55 -7.37
CA ARG A 187 16.57 19.08 -8.03
C ARG A 187 15.36 19.25 -7.09
N LEU A 188 15.40 18.64 -5.89
CA LEU A 188 14.31 18.74 -4.91
C LEU A 188 14.80 19.16 -3.52
N PHE A 189 15.70 18.39 -2.89
CA PHE A 189 16.01 18.63 -1.46
C PHE A 189 16.68 19.98 -1.22
N LYS A 190 17.67 20.35 -2.04
CA LYS A 190 18.30 21.69 -1.95
C LYS A 190 17.29 22.81 -2.26
N PRO A 191 16.57 22.82 -3.38
CA PRO A 191 15.57 23.85 -3.66
C PRO A 191 14.47 23.96 -2.60
N ALA A 192 14.02 22.83 -2.06
CA ALA A 192 13.00 22.78 -1.00
C ALA A 192 13.57 23.05 0.41
N SER A 193 14.91 23.24 0.55
CA SER A 193 15.58 23.43 1.85
C SER A 193 15.43 22.24 2.82
N MET A 194 15.34 21.02 2.30
CA MET A 194 15.31 19.78 3.06
C MET A 194 16.73 19.36 3.43
N THR A 195 17.22 19.83 4.57
CA THR A 195 18.67 19.80 4.89
C THR A 195 19.19 18.44 5.36
N THR A 196 18.30 17.56 5.87
CA THR A 196 18.69 16.24 6.37
C THR A 196 18.09 15.10 5.55
N ALA A 197 17.17 15.40 4.63
CA ALA A 197 16.59 14.42 3.73
C ALA A 197 17.64 13.82 2.78
N ALA A 198 17.55 12.52 2.57
CA ALA A 198 18.40 11.83 1.61
C ALA A 198 17.76 10.52 1.14
N MET A 199 18.16 10.06 -0.04
CA MET A 199 17.96 8.70 -0.49
C MET A 199 18.88 7.78 0.33
N ARG A 200 18.31 6.96 1.20
CA ARG A 200 19.01 5.95 2.01
C ARG A 200 18.25 4.64 1.90
N PRO A 201 18.56 3.82 0.90
CA PRO A 201 17.81 2.60 0.58
C PRO A 201 17.78 1.60 1.73
N ASP A 202 18.88 1.45 2.46
CA ASP A 202 19.08 0.40 3.46
C ASP A 202 18.37 0.75 4.78
N THR A 203 17.31 0.00 5.08
CA THR A 203 16.54 0.18 6.32
C THR A 203 17.16 -0.51 7.54
N GLU A 204 18.17 -1.37 7.38
CA GLU A 204 18.97 -1.91 8.48
C GLU A 204 19.85 -0.80 9.11
N ARG A 205 20.13 0.26 8.35
CA ARG A 205 21.00 1.37 8.74
C ARG A 205 20.24 2.69 8.84
N LEU A 206 19.11 2.68 9.54
CA LEU A 206 18.42 3.93 9.84
C LEU A 206 19.35 4.86 10.65
N PRO A 207 19.36 6.18 10.37
CA PRO A 207 20.12 7.12 11.17
C PRO A 207 19.68 7.09 12.63
N PRO A 208 20.60 6.87 13.59
CA PRO A 208 20.22 6.90 14.99
C PRO A 208 19.68 8.28 15.38
N PRO A 209 18.78 8.38 16.38
CA PRO A 209 18.44 7.31 17.33
C PRO A 209 17.12 6.58 17.01
N ILE A 210 16.53 6.73 15.83
CA ILE A 210 15.16 6.25 15.56
C ILE A 210 15.06 4.71 15.58
N VAL A 211 14.08 4.21 16.33
CA VAL A 211 13.67 2.79 16.37
C VAL A 211 12.19 2.71 16.08
N GLY A 212 11.78 1.77 15.23
CA GLY A 212 10.39 1.45 14.96
C GLY A 212 9.83 0.42 15.92
N TYR A 213 8.55 0.51 16.23
CA TYR A 213 7.91 -0.36 17.23
C TYR A 213 6.63 -1.00 16.66
N GLU A 214 6.52 -2.31 16.83
CA GLU A 214 5.27 -3.05 16.62
C GLU A 214 4.51 -3.22 17.93
N GLY A 215 3.20 -3.44 17.84
CA GLY A 215 2.32 -3.62 18.98
C GLY A 215 1.39 -2.43 19.24
N SER A 216 0.82 -2.41 20.43
CA SER A 216 -0.15 -1.39 20.85
C SER A 216 -0.01 -1.08 22.35
N GLU A 217 -0.78 -0.10 22.82
CA GLU A 217 -0.85 0.20 24.27
C GLU A 217 -1.33 -1.01 25.07
N GLU A 218 -2.23 -1.84 24.52
CA GLU A 218 -2.76 -3.03 25.20
C GLU A 218 -1.80 -4.22 25.18
N THR A 219 -1.05 -4.40 24.08
CA THR A 219 -0.16 -5.56 23.90
C THR A 219 1.29 -5.30 24.28
N GLY A 220 1.64 -4.02 24.50
CA GLY A 220 3.01 -3.55 24.65
C GLY A 220 3.67 -3.29 23.30
N TYR A 221 4.80 -2.59 23.32
CA TYR A 221 5.58 -2.22 22.14
C TYR A 221 6.88 -3.01 22.10
N ILE A 222 7.21 -3.55 20.91
CA ILE A 222 8.42 -4.34 20.67
C ILE A 222 9.20 -3.65 19.55
N ALA A 223 10.50 -3.38 19.79
CA ALA A 223 11.40 -2.83 18.77
C ALA A 223 11.47 -3.76 17.56
N TYR A 224 11.40 -3.19 16.36
CA TYR A 224 11.53 -3.92 15.12
C TYR A 224 12.66 -3.35 14.27
N HIS A 225 13.47 -4.25 13.71
CA HIS A 225 14.61 -3.90 12.85
C HIS A 225 14.38 -4.41 11.43
N ASN A 226 14.17 -3.48 10.53
CA ASN A 226 14.00 -3.78 9.09
C ASN A 226 15.35 -4.11 8.44
N ARG A 227 15.34 -4.90 7.35
CA ARG A 227 16.55 -5.39 6.65
C ARG A 227 16.43 -5.37 5.14
N ILE A 228 15.64 -4.45 4.63
CA ILE A 228 15.37 -4.35 3.20
C ILE A 228 15.92 -3.06 2.63
N GLU A 229 16.29 -3.14 1.37
CA GLU A 229 16.69 -1.98 0.59
C GLU A 229 15.56 -1.60 -0.37
N TRP A 230 15.26 -0.30 -0.43
CA TRP A 230 14.23 0.27 -1.28
C TRP A 230 14.83 1.19 -2.35
N ALA A 231 14.24 1.20 -3.55
CA ALA A 231 14.58 2.15 -4.61
C ALA A 231 13.63 3.38 -4.61
N GLY A 232 13.17 3.79 -5.79
CA GLY A 232 12.25 4.92 -5.96
C GLY A 232 10.88 4.73 -5.33
N ASP A 233 10.56 3.52 -4.90
CA ASP A 233 9.29 3.17 -4.26
C ASP A 233 9.21 3.58 -2.78
N ALA A 234 10.33 3.62 -2.01
CA ALA A 234 10.29 3.91 -0.58
C ALA A 234 11.63 4.33 0.07
N GLY A 235 12.69 4.61 -0.70
CA GLY A 235 14.06 4.74 -0.18
C GLY A 235 14.42 6.09 0.44
N ILE A 236 13.52 7.08 0.51
CA ILE A 236 13.84 8.40 1.08
C ILE A 236 13.61 8.38 2.59
N GLN A 237 14.54 9.03 3.30
CA GLN A 237 14.46 9.29 4.72
C GLN A 237 14.51 10.79 4.97
N ALA A 238 13.67 11.30 5.88
CA ALA A 238 13.52 12.72 6.17
C ALA A 238 13.06 12.98 7.60
N SER A 239 13.40 14.16 8.14
CA SER A 239 12.93 14.64 9.44
C SER A 239 11.59 15.38 9.31
N LEU A 240 10.94 15.70 10.46
CA LEU A 240 9.76 16.58 10.44
C LEU A 240 10.11 17.95 9.86
N GLU A 241 11.31 18.50 10.16
CA GLU A 241 11.75 19.78 9.59
C GLU A 241 11.88 19.72 8.07
N ASP A 242 12.42 18.62 7.51
CA ASP A 242 12.46 18.43 6.06
C ASP A 242 11.05 18.34 5.46
N MET A 243 10.15 17.61 6.11
CA MET A 243 8.76 17.51 5.61
C MET A 243 8.01 18.85 5.68
N VAL A 244 8.26 19.67 6.71
CA VAL A 244 7.77 21.06 6.77
C VAL A 244 8.32 21.89 5.62
N ALA A 245 9.62 21.79 5.34
CA ALA A 245 10.25 22.48 4.22
C ALA A 245 9.68 22.03 2.87
N TYR A 246 9.46 20.72 2.71
CA TYR A 246 8.80 20.15 1.53
C TYR A 246 7.37 20.69 1.34
N GLU A 247 6.54 20.73 2.39
CA GLU A 247 5.17 21.24 2.28
C GLU A 247 5.12 22.73 1.91
N LYS A 248 6.05 23.55 2.41
CA LYS A 248 6.19 24.95 1.98
C LYS A 248 6.57 25.04 0.50
N TYR A 249 7.52 24.22 0.07
CA TYR A 249 7.96 24.16 -1.32
C TYR A 249 6.81 23.78 -2.27
N ILE A 250 6.05 22.71 -1.97
CA ILE A 250 4.96 22.26 -2.83
C ILE A 250 3.77 23.21 -2.81
N ASP A 251 3.46 23.88 -1.71
CA ASP A 251 2.40 24.89 -1.66
C ASP A 251 2.72 26.08 -2.61
N HIS A 252 3.98 26.50 -2.65
CA HIS A 252 4.44 27.48 -3.62
C HIS A 252 4.38 26.92 -5.06
N SER A 253 4.90 25.71 -5.27
CA SER A 253 4.95 25.06 -6.57
C SER A 253 3.57 24.74 -7.14
N ALA A 254 2.57 24.49 -6.29
CA ALA A 254 1.19 24.26 -6.70
C ALA A 254 0.54 25.45 -7.41
N THR A 255 1.07 26.66 -7.19
CA THR A 255 0.58 27.90 -7.84
C THR A 255 1.26 28.20 -9.18
N ASP A 256 2.33 27.49 -9.52
CA ASP A 256 3.05 27.61 -10.80
C ASP A 256 2.65 26.46 -11.75
N PRO A 257 1.89 26.74 -12.82
CA PRO A 257 1.46 25.72 -13.79
C PRO A 257 2.61 24.98 -14.49
N GLU A 258 3.80 25.59 -14.55
CA GLU A 258 4.97 24.99 -15.18
C GLU A 258 5.76 24.10 -14.22
N SER A 259 5.50 24.16 -12.93
CA SER A 259 6.17 23.31 -11.95
C SER A 259 5.82 21.83 -12.14
N ALA A 260 6.80 20.96 -11.91
CA ALA A 260 6.58 19.52 -11.95
C ALA A 260 5.52 19.07 -10.93
N TYR A 261 5.49 19.68 -9.74
CA TYR A 261 4.47 19.35 -8.73
C TYR A 261 3.05 19.71 -9.19
N CYS A 262 2.84 20.93 -9.72
CA CYS A 262 1.52 21.34 -10.22
C CYS A 262 1.01 20.39 -11.30
N LYS A 263 1.87 19.99 -12.25
CA LYS A 263 1.52 19.02 -13.29
C LYS A 263 1.16 17.66 -12.71
N ASN A 264 1.90 17.19 -11.70
CA ASN A 264 1.67 15.90 -11.05
C ASN A 264 0.39 15.86 -10.19
N THR A 265 -0.15 17.01 -9.78
CA THR A 265 -1.42 17.10 -9.02
C THR A 265 -2.67 17.07 -9.88
N GLN A 266 -2.53 17.01 -11.20
CA GLN A 266 -3.69 16.91 -12.10
C GLN A 266 -4.45 15.62 -11.87
N GLN A 267 -5.78 15.67 -12.04
CA GLN A 267 -6.65 14.50 -11.86
C GLN A 267 -6.28 13.40 -12.86
N PRO A 268 -5.82 12.22 -12.39
CA PRO A 268 -5.58 11.10 -13.30
C PRO A 268 -6.89 10.48 -13.81
N HIS A 269 -6.83 9.83 -14.98
CA HIS A 269 -7.99 9.18 -15.59
C HIS A 269 -7.66 7.76 -16.05
N TYR A 270 -8.68 6.91 -16.12
CA TYR A 270 -8.60 5.61 -16.77
C TYR A 270 -8.71 5.74 -18.30
N LEU A 271 -8.55 4.63 -19.02
CA LEU A 271 -8.69 4.61 -20.49
C LEU A 271 -10.08 5.03 -20.98
N ASP A 272 -11.12 4.78 -20.20
CA ASP A 272 -12.51 5.17 -20.51
C ASP A 272 -12.81 6.66 -20.20
N GLY A 273 -11.81 7.41 -19.71
CA GLY A 273 -11.94 8.81 -19.33
C GLY A 273 -12.53 9.05 -17.94
N SER A 274 -12.90 8.01 -17.20
CA SER A 274 -13.37 8.17 -15.82
C SER A 274 -12.21 8.58 -14.89
N PRO A 275 -12.50 9.38 -13.83
CA PRO A 275 -11.46 9.83 -12.90
C PRO A 275 -10.88 8.67 -12.09
N ALA A 276 -9.56 8.66 -11.93
CA ALA A 276 -8.83 7.72 -11.10
C ALA A 276 -8.39 8.36 -9.79
N SER A 277 -8.22 7.57 -8.75
CA SER A 277 -7.88 8.05 -7.40
C SER A 277 -6.38 8.13 -7.11
N TYR A 278 -5.51 7.78 -8.06
CA TYR A 278 -4.06 7.74 -7.87
C TYR A 278 -3.32 8.18 -9.13
N GLY A 279 -2.34 9.08 -8.97
CA GLY A 279 -1.44 9.50 -10.03
C GLY A 279 -0.18 10.17 -9.49
N TYR A 280 0.94 9.93 -10.13
CA TYR A 280 2.24 10.56 -9.81
C TYR A 280 2.65 10.49 -8.32
N GLY A 281 2.39 9.32 -7.68
CA GLY A 281 2.71 9.14 -6.27
C GLY A 281 1.78 9.89 -5.31
N LEU A 282 0.61 10.34 -5.79
CA LEU A 282 -0.39 11.07 -5.03
C LEU A 282 -1.74 10.36 -5.08
N ILE A 283 -2.40 10.30 -3.93
CA ILE A 283 -3.76 9.82 -3.78
C ILE A 283 -4.68 11.04 -3.82
N HIS A 284 -5.66 11.00 -4.71
CA HIS A 284 -6.73 11.99 -4.82
C HIS A 284 -7.95 11.47 -4.08
N ASN A 285 -8.38 12.17 -3.06
CA ASN A 285 -9.49 11.78 -2.21
C ASN A 285 -10.42 12.97 -1.96
N GLU A 286 -11.67 12.67 -1.60
CA GLU A 286 -12.60 13.65 -1.05
C GLU A 286 -12.93 13.23 0.39
N ILE A 287 -12.67 14.12 1.33
CA ILE A 287 -12.86 13.89 2.76
C ILE A 287 -13.72 15.01 3.31
N ASP A 288 -14.91 14.66 3.81
CA ASP A 288 -15.88 15.62 4.36
C ASP A 288 -16.18 16.79 3.39
N GLY A 289 -16.23 16.49 2.08
CA GLY A 289 -16.45 17.47 1.00
C GLY A 289 -15.23 18.33 0.65
N MET A 290 -14.05 17.99 1.14
CA MET A 290 -12.78 18.64 0.79
C MET A 290 -11.97 17.76 -0.14
N LYS A 291 -11.42 18.31 -1.21
CA LYS A 291 -10.41 17.61 -2.01
C LYS A 291 -9.12 17.54 -1.20
N VAL A 292 -8.59 16.34 -1.06
CA VAL A 292 -7.35 16.06 -0.33
C VAL A 292 -6.40 15.29 -1.23
N ILE A 293 -5.18 15.79 -1.35
CA ILE A 293 -4.11 15.15 -2.12
C ILE A 293 -3.01 14.75 -1.17
N GLY A 294 -2.60 13.48 -1.18
CA GLY A 294 -1.61 13.03 -0.20
C GLY A 294 -1.06 11.65 -0.47
N HIS A 295 -0.23 11.19 0.43
CA HIS A 295 0.25 9.81 0.43
C HIS A 295 0.67 9.38 1.84
N GLY A 296 0.44 8.10 2.16
CA GLY A 296 0.96 7.47 3.37
C GLY A 296 2.31 6.80 3.13
N GLY A 297 2.99 6.49 4.22
CA GLY A 297 4.20 5.67 4.25
C GLY A 297 4.06 4.57 5.29
N SER A 298 4.55 3.37 4.97
CA SER A 298 4.44 2.22 5.86
C SER A 298 5.60 1.26 5.69
N ILE A 299 6.21 0.90 6.79
CA ILE A 299 7.11 -0.24 6.97
C ILE A 299 6.89 -0.75 8.39
N ALA A 300 7.33 -1.96 8.72
CA ALA A 300 7.19 -2.49 10.07
C ALA A 300 7.76 -1.52 11.13
N GLY A 301 6.95 -1.17 12.12
CA GLY A 301 7.28 -0.21 13.17
C GLY A 301 7.19 1.27 12.80
N PHE A 302 6.79 1.61 11.57
CA PHE A 302 6.62 3.02 11.15
C PHE A 302 5.36 3.23 10.33
N ARG A 303 4.61 4.28 10.66
CA ARG A 303 3.47 4.78 9.86
C ARG A 303 3.57 6.28 9.72
N LEU A 304 3.36 6.74 8.51
CA LEU A 304 3.49 8.15 8.17
C LEU A 304 2.37 8.55 7.22
N ILE A 305 1.96 9.81 7.27
CA ILE A 305 1.04 10.37 6.29
C ILE A 305 1.31 11.86 6.09
N ARG A 306 1.04 12.33 4.90
CA ARG A 306 0.92 13.75 4.61
C ARG A 306 -0.32 14.01 3.77
N PHE A 307 -1.05 15.08 4.09
CA PHE A 307 -2.20 15.59 3.35
C PHE A 307 -1.97 17.02 2.92
N TYR A 308 -2.45 17.37 1.75
CA TYR A 308 -2.58 18.74 1.28
C TYR A 308 -4.02 18.98 0.82
N VAL A 309 -4.64 20.05 1.29
CA VAL A 309 -5.98 20.50 0.93
C VAL A 309 -5.83 21.75 0.07
N PRO A 310 -5.88 21.65 -1.28
CA PRO A 310 -5.57 22.79 -2.17
C PRO A 310 -6.44 24.02 -1.94
N GLU A 311 -7.74 23.83 -1.70
CA GLU A 311 -8.71 24.93 -1.53
C GLU A 311 -8.44 25.83 -0.32
N SER A 312 -7.94 25.24 0.77
CA SER A 312 -7.60 25.95 2.01
C SER A 312 -6.11 26.14 2.22
N ARG A 313 -5.28 25.62 1.31
CA ARG A 313 -3.81 25.63 1.37
C ARG A 313 -3.30 25.14 2.74
N ILE A 314 -3.89 24.04 3.22
CA ILE A 314 -3.52 23.40 4.48
C ILE A 314 -2.82 22.08 4.19
N SER A 315 -1.61 21.89 4.74
CA SER A 315 -0.94 20.61 4.82
C SER A 315 -0.92 20.09 6.25
N VAL A 316 -1.12 18.78 6.40
CA VAL A 316 -0.97 18.05 7.67
C VAL A 316 0.06 16.95 7.49
N ILE A 317 1.03 16.89 8.37
CA ILE A 317 2.09 15.87 8.42
C ILE A 317 1.95 15.10 9.72
N VAL A 318 2.03 13.77 9.65
CA VAL A 318 2.08 12.86 10.81
C VAL A 318 3.17 11.82 10.59
N LEU A 319 4.12 11.72 11.49
CA LEU A 319 5.19 10.73 11.50
C LEU A 319 5.18 9.98 12.83
N LEU A 320 4.95 8.66 12.81
CA LEU A 320 4.91 7.82 14.00
C LEU A 320 5.95 6.69 13.87
N ASN A 321 6.67 6.41 14.96
CA ASN A 321 7.54 5.23 15.06
C ASN A 321 6.80 4.04 15.66
N SER A 322 5.58 3.81 15.19
CA SER A 322 4.71 2.67 15.55
C SER A 322 3.75 2.32 14.41
N ASP A 323 3.03 1.22 14.55
CA ASP A 323 2.03 0.76 13.58
C ASP A 323 0.64 1.42 13.75
N ALA A 324 0.54 2.53 14.49
CA ALA A 324 -0.72 3.24 14.71
C ALA A 324 -1.27 3.86 13.40
N ASN A 325 -2.58 4.03 13.34
CA ASN A 325 -3.27 4.57 12.16
C ASN A 325 -3.05 6.07 11.99
N THR A 326 -2.04 6.45 11.19
CA THR A 326 -1.71 7.85 10.91
C THR A 326 -2.77 8.58 10.08
N GLU A 327 -3.57 7.88 9.28
CA GLU A 327 -4.69 8.50 8.56
C GLU A 327 -5.74 9.05 9.54
N GLU A 328 -6.05 8.29 10.58
CA GLU A 328 -6.97 8.73 11.63
C GLU A 328 -6.43 9.94 12.39
N VAL A 329 -5.13 9.94 12.72
CA VAL A 329 -4.45 11.09 13.37
C VAL A 329 -4.51 12.33 12.49
N GLY A 330 -4.14 12.19 11.22
CA GLY A 330 -4.13 13.31 10.26
C GLY A 330 -5.53 13.89 10.05
N LEU A 331 -6.54 13.04 9.90
CA LEU A 331 -7.94 13.47 9.77
C LEU A 331 -8.47 14.14 11.05
N HIS A 332 -8.10 13.65 12.23
CA HIS A 332 -8.46 14.27 13.49
C HIS A 332 -7.92 15.72 13.56
N ILE A 333 -6.64 15.91 13.20
CA ILE A 333 -6.02 17.24 13.14
C ILE A 333 -6.76 18.12 12.13
N LEU A 334 -6.93 17.64 10.90
CA LEU A 334 -7.58 18.42 9.82
C LEU A 334 -9.00 18.86 10.22
N ARG A 335 -9.83 17.94 10.73
CA ARG A 335 -11.21 18.23 11.14
C ARG A 335 -11.28 19.28 12.23
N LYS A 336 -10.38 19.21 13.22
CA LYS A 336 -10.32 20.26 14.27
C LYS A 336 -9.96 21.64 13.71
N ILE A 337 -9.04 21.69 12.73
CA ILE A 337 -8.62 22.97 12.12
C ILE A 337 -9.76 23.60 11.30
N VAL A 338 -10.50 22.77 10.55
CA VAL A 338 -11.61 23.27 9.71
C VAL A 338 -12.95 23.38 10.44
N GLY A 339 -12.98 23.11 11.75
CA GLY A 339 -14.20 23.19 12.56
C GLY A 339 -15.26 22.13 12.22
N LYS A 340 -14.86 21.03 11.59
CA LYS A 340 -15.77 19.91 11.29
C LYS A 340 -15.65 18.84 12.38
N ALA A 341 -16.77 18.54 13.04
CA ALA A 341 -16.84 17.36 13.90
C ALA A 341 -16.83 16.08 13.03
N LYS A 342 -16.25 14.99 13.56
CA LYS A 342 -16.54 13.67 13.00
C LYS A 342 -18.03 13.46 13.13
N GLU A 343 -18.75 13.35 12.01
CA GLU A 343 -20.17 13.03 12.06
C GLU A 343 -20.33 11.65 12.70
N GLU A 344 -20.66 11.62 13.97
CA GLU A 344 -21.20 10.44 14.63
C GLU A 344 -22.67 10.32 14.21
N GLU A 345 -22.90 9.90 12.98
CA GLU A 345 -24.24 9.46 12.60
C GLU A 345 -24.62 8.29 13.51
N ALA A 346 -25.76 8.40 14.18
CA ALA A 346 -26.31 7.33 14.98
C ALA A 346 -26.35 6.03 14.16
N LEU A 347 -25.80 4.95 14.70
CA LEU A 347 -25.90 3.63 14.09
C LEU A 347 -27.37 3.20 14.14
N GLU A 348 -28.03 3.06 13.01
CA GLU A 348 -29.31 2.39 12.97
C GLU A 348 -29.07 0.94 13.40
N CYS A 349 -29.93 0.41 14.29
CA CYS A 349 -29.86 -1.00 14.73
C CYS A 349 -30.33 -1.97 13.64
N VAL A 350 -29.79 -1.85 12.43
CA VAL A 350 -30.13 -2.72 11.31
C VAL A 350 -29.33 -4.02 11.43
N LYS A 351 -30.05 -5.13 11.48
CA LYS A 351 -29.48 -6.46 11.36
C LYS A 351 -29.49 -6.86 9.89
N VAL A 352 -28.37 -7.40 9.41
CA VAL A 352 -28.27 -7.91 8.04
C VAL A 352 -28.16 -9.44 8.06
N ASP A 353 -28.58 -10.08 6.97
CA ASP A 353 -28.57 -11.53 6.79
C ASP A 353 -27.49 -12.03 5.81
N TRP A 354 -26.67 -11.09 5.30
CA TRP A 354 -25.63 -11.38 4.32
C TRP A 354 -24.21 -11.43 4.94
N THR A 355 -24.11 -12.03 6.14
CA THR A 355 -22.82 -12.41 6.73
C THR A 355 -22.35 -13.76 6.19
N GLY A 356 -21.05 -13.98 6.08
CA GLY A 356 -20.47 -15.24 5.59
C GLY A 356 -19.25 -15.04 4.71
N HIS A 357 -18.89 -16.10 3.98
CA HIS A 357 -17.79 -16.07 3.03
C HIS A 357 -18.32 -15.89 1.60
N TYR A 358 -17.63 -15.08 0.85
CA TYR A 358 -17.88 -14.77 -0.56
C TYR A 358 -16.62 -14.93 -1.38
N PHE A 359 -16.77 -15.07 -2.68
CA PHE A 359 -15.68 -15.23 -3.62
C PHE A 359 -15.85 -14.32 -4.83
N ASP A 360 -14.86 -13.52 -5.08
CA ASP A 360 -14.72 -12.71 -6.28
C ASP A 360 -14.14 -13.56 -7.40
N GLU A 361 -14.96 -13.91 -8.38
CA GLU A 361 -14.58 -14.79 -9.50
C GLU A 361 -13.65 -14.09 -10.51
N GLN A 362 -13.70 -12.76 -10.59
CA GLN A 362 -12.87 -12.00 -11.52
C GLN A 362 -11.42 -11.94 -11.07
N TYR A 363 -11.20 -11.76 -9.78
CA TYR A 363 -9.87 -11.58 -9.21
C TYR A 363 -9.42 -12.76 -8.34
N SER A 364 -10.27 -13.80 -8.23
CA SER A 364 -10.01 -15.01 -7.44
C SER A 364 -9.66 -14.70 -5.98
N LEU A 365 -10.44 -13.80 -5.35
CA LEU A 365 -10.18 -13.36 -3.98
C LEU A 365 -11.35 -13.69 -3.05
N ALA A 366 -11.02 -14.16 -1.85
CA ALA A 366 -11.98 -14.44 -0.80
C ALA A 366 -12.34 -13.18 -0.01
N ILE A 367 -13.61 -13.09 0.38
CA ILE A 367 -14.16 -12.01 1.17
C ILE A 367 -14.94 -12.62 2.34
N ALA A 368 -14.72 -12.16 3.55
CA ALA A 368 -15.53 -12.51 4.69
C ALA A 368 -16.31 -11.30 5.19
N VAL A 369 -17.59 -11.50 5.51
CA VAL A 369 -18.46 -10.47 6.08
C VAL A 369 -18.92 -10.92 7.45
N THR A 370 -18.68 -10.10 8.46
CA THR A 370 -19.15 -10.34 9.82
C THR A 370 -19.89 -9.12 10.37
N GLN A 371 -20.84 -9.35 11.27
CA GLN A 371 -21.57 -8.29 11.95
C GLN A 371 -21.26 -8.37 13.45
N PRO A 372 -20.21 -7.69 13.97
CA PRO A 372 -19.86 -7.74 15.39
C PRO A 372 -20.93 -7.12 16.29
N ARG A 373 -21.68 -6.15 15.78
CA ARG A 373 -22.83 -5.52 16.46
C ARG A 373 -23.84 -4.95 15.46
N PRO A 374 -25.13 -4.80 15.81
CA PRO A 374 -26.10 -4.16 14.95
C PRO A 374 -25.62 -2.79 14.47
N GLY A 375 -25.82 -2.50 13.17
CA GLY A 375 -25.40 -1.25 12.55
C GLY A 375 -23.92 -1.18 12.11
N GLU A 376 -23.08 -2.16 12.48
CA GLU A 376 -21.67 -2.23 12.07
C GLU A 376 -21.39 -3.55 11.34
N LEU A 377 -20.70 -3.47 10.21
CA LEU A 377 -20.15 -4.63 9.51
C LEU A 377 -18.63 -4.55 9.46
N VAL A 378 -18.00 -5.69 9.44
CA VAL A 378 -16.59 -5.84 9.08
C VAL A 378 -16.55 -6.67 7.80
N VAL A 379 -16.01 -6.06 6.75
CA VAL A 379 -15.70 -6.73 5.49
C VAL A 379 -14.21 -6.99 5.46
N ASN A 380 -13.84 -8.25 5.58
CA ASN A 380 -12.46 -8.70 5.43
C ASN A 380 -12.25 -9.09 3.96
N TYR A 381 -11.41 -8.34 3.28
CA TYR A 381 -11.04 -8.60 1.89
C TYR A 381 -9.61 -9.14 1.87
N SER A 382 -9.48 -10.44 1.74
CA SER A 382 -8.18 -11.14 1.77
C SER A 382 -7.27 -10.67 2.91
N GLY A 383 -7.77 -10.73 4.15
CA GLY A 383 -6.98 -10.39 5.35
C GLY A 383 -6.98 -8.90 5.75
N HIS A 384 -7.60 -8.02 4.95
CA HIS A 384 -7.73 -6.60 5.29
C HIS A 384 -9.15 -6.26 5.77
N ASP A 385 -9.26 -5.88 7.04
CA ASP A 385 -10.55 -5.51 7.65
C ASP A 385 -10.94 -4.07 7.31
N ALA A 386 -12.14 -3.90 6.77
CA ALA A 386 -12.80 -2.62 6.63
C ALA A 386 -14.05 -2.60 7.53
N LYS A 387 -14.11 -1.63 8.45
CA LYS A 387 -15.31 -1.38 9.27
C LYS A 387 -16.25 -0.48 8.51
N LEU A 388 -17.48 -0.93 8.33
CA LEU A 388 -18.52 -0.22 7.61
C LEU A 388 -19.72 0.03 8.51
N LYS A 389 -20.38 1.16 8.29
CA LYS A 389 -21.67 1.48 8.86
C LYS A 389 -22.76 0.92 7.97
N VAL A 390 -23.70 0.19 8.56
CA VAL A 390 -24.90 -0.28 7.86
C VAL A 390 -25.85 0.90 7.68
N THR A 391 -26.24 1.19 6.44
CA THR A 391 -27.14 2.29 6.08
C THR A 391 -28.52 1.81 5.68
N SER A 392 -28.66 0.53 5.33
CA SER A 392 -29.94 -0.15 5.07
C SER A 392 -29.77 -1.68 5.17
N ALA A 393 -30.83 -2.44 4.97
CA ALA A 393 -30.77 -3.90 4.93
C ALA A 393 -29.82 -4.44 3.83
N THR A 394 -29.56 -3.66 2.80
CA THR A 394 -28.76 -4.06 1.63
C THR A 394 -27.51 -3.22 1.41
N HIS A 395 -27.25 -2.18 2.25
CA HIS A 395 -26.12 -1.27 2.03
C HIS A 395 -25.34 -1.02 3.31
N ALA A 396 -24.03 -0.99 3.16
CA ALA A 396 -23.09 -0.54 4.19
C ALA A 396 -21.97 0.28 3.55
N LYS A 397 -21.47 1.30 4.27
CA LYS A 397 -20.43 2.18 3.76
C LYS A 397 -19.40 2.57 4.80
N SER A 398 -18.22 2.91 4.34
CA SER A 398 -17.18 3.66 5.07
C SER A 398 -16.64 4.76 4.15
N GLN A 399 -15.68 5.55 4.63
CA GLN A 399 -15.04 6.56 3.80
C GLN A 399 -14.32 5.99 2.57
N GLY A 400 -13.81 4.74 2.67
CA GLY A 400 -13.03 4.10 1.60
C GLY A 400 -13.74 2.95 0.88
N MET A 401 -14.96 2.59 1.27
CA MET A 401 -15.64 1.41 0.73
C MET A 401 -17.18 1.56 0.80
N ASN A 402 -17.85 1.20 -0.30
CA ASN A 402 -19.29 0.99 -0.36
C ASN A 402 -19.55 -0.48 -0.65
N VAL A 403 -20.52 -1.07 0.06
CA VAL A 403 -20.95 -2.46 -0.14
C VAL A 403 -22.45 -2.51 -0.31
N THR A 404 -22.87 -3.16 -1.40
CA THR A 404 -24.27 -3.44 -1.70
C THR A 404 -24.48 -4.96 -1.75
N HIS A 405 -25.51 -5.45 -1.09
CA HIS A 405 -25.96 -6.84 -1.23
C HIS A 405 -27.18 -6.88 -2.14
N GLU A 406 -27.04 -7.54 -3.29
CA GLU A 406 -28.06 -7.64 -4.33
C GLU A 406 -28.07 -9.04 -4.93
N ASP A 407 -29.26 -9.67 -5.04
CA ASP A 407 -29.44 -11.02 -5.59
C ASP A 407 -28.51 -12.08 -4.98
N GLY A 408 -28.25 -12.00 -3.69
CA GLY A 408 -27.37 -12.91 -2.97
C GLY A 408 -25.85 -12.67 -3.22
N ARG A 409 -25.49 -11.62 -3.94
CA ARG A 409 -24.10 -11.25 -4.25
C ARG A 409 -23.70 -9.97 -3.51
N LEU A 410 -22.41 -9.80 -3.29
CA LEU A 410 -21.84 -8.53 -2.82
C LEU A 410 -21.30 -7.75 -4.01
N ILE A 411 -21.64 -6.47 -4.08
CA ILE A 411 -21.01 -5.49 -4.94
C ILE A 411 -20.20 -4.58 -4.04
N ILE A 412 -18.88 -4.56 -4.23
CA ILE A 412 -17.94 -3.80 -3.41
C ILE A 412 -17.26 -2.77 -4.30
N GLU A 413 -17.38 -1.50 -3.92
CA GLU A 413 -16.70 -0.37 -4.54
C GLU A 413 -15.72 0.21 -3.54
N ARG A 414 -14.44 0.27 -3.92
CA ARG A 414 -13.35 0.77 -3.08
C ARG A 414 -12.75 2.03 -3.69
N LEU A 415 -12.46 3.01 -2.85
CA LEU A 415 -11.80 4.24 -3.29
C LEU A 415 -10.45 3.98 -3.97
N ARG A 416 -9.70 3.01 -3.45
CA ARG A 416 -8.37 2.62 -3.96
C ARG A 416 -8.41 1.16 -4.37
N GLY A 417 -9.00 0.90 -5.53
CA GLY A 417 -9.14 -0.46 -6.02
C GLY A 417 -10.18 -0.58 -7.11
N TYR A 418 -10.49 -1.78 -7.43
CA TYR A 418 -11.44 -2.15 -8.48
C TYR A 418 -12.82 -2.42 -7.86
N ARG A 419 -13.85 -2.28 -8.67
CA ARG A 419 -15.20 -2.73 -8.35
C ARG A 419 -15.24 -4.25 -8.43
N THR A 420 -15.78 -4.88 -7.40
CA THR A 420 -15.85 -6.33 -7.24
C THR A 420 -17.29 -6.78 -7.17
N THR A 421 -17.61 -7.92 -7.79
CA THR A 421 -18.87 -8.64 -7.58
C THR A 421 -18.54 -10.04 -7.08
N ALA A 422 -18.95 -10.35 -5.85
CA ALA A 422 -18.62 -11.61 -5.21
C ALA A 422 -19.88 -12.45 -4.96
N ARG A 423 -19.81 -13.75 -5.27
CA ARG A 423 -20.85 -14.72 -4.94
C ARG A 423 -20.63 -15.34 -3.56
N PRO A 424 -21.67 -15.80 -2.87
CA PRO A 424 -21.49 -16.55 -1.62
C PRO A 424 -20.77 -17.88 -1.88
N LEU A 425 -19.91 -18.26 -0.95
CA LEU A 425 -19.32 -19.61 -0.89
C LEU A 425 -20.26 -20.55 -0.13
N ARG A 426 -20.45 -21.76 -0.68
CA ARG A 426 -21.20 -22.81 0.00
C ARG A 426 -20.29 -23.54 0.98
N SER A 427 -20.79 -23.79 2.18
CA SER A 427 -20.11 -24.70 3.10
C SER A 427 -20.19 -26.13 2.54
N LEU A 428 -19.05 -26.81 2.43
CA LEU A 428 -19.06 -28.25 2.14
C LEU A 428 -19.61 -28.99 3.36
N THR A 429 -20.49 -29.93 3.14
CA THR A 429 -20.90 -30.89 4.18
C THR A 429 -19.82 -31.96 4.31
N GLU A 430 -19.60 -32.47 5.53
CA GLU A 430 -18.54 -33.46 5.88
C GLU A 430 -18.58 -34.77 5.07
N SER A 431 -19.56 -34.98 4.22
CA SER A 431 -19.77 -36.22 3.45
C SER A 431 -19.21 -36.20 2.01
N GLU A 432 -18.66 -35.10 1.54
CA GLU A 432 -18.04 -35.06 0.22
C GLU A 432 -16.59 -35.54 0.31
N ASP A 433 -16.24 -36.53 -0.53
CA ASP A 433 -14.87 -37.02 -0.73
C ASP A 433 -13.94 -35.82 -0.95
N THR A 434 -13.23 -35.41 0.10
CA THR A 434 -12.28 -34.30 0.01
C THR A 434 -11.17 -34.75 -0.91
N PRO A 435 -11.03 -34.17 -2.10
CA PRO A 435 -9.96 -34.59 -3.02
C PRO A 435 -8.62 -34.35 -2.37
N SER A 436 -7.61 -35.08 -2.77
CA SER A 436 -6.27 -34.85 -2.29
C SER A 436 -5.76 -33.52 -2.85
N TYR A 437 -5.85 -32.47 -2.03
CA TYR A 437 -5.24 -31.17 -2.32
C TYR A 437 -3.72 -31.19 -2.14
N THR A 438 -3.19 -32.26 -1.54
CA THR A 438 -1.76 -32.41 -1.28
C THR A 438 -0.97 -32.58 -2.58
N GLY A 439 0.23 -32.06 -2.60
CA GLY A 439 1.13 -32.13 -3.75
C GLY A 439 1.94 -30.84 -3.94
N SER A 440 2.61 -30.78 -5.08
CA SER A 440 3.38 -29.62 -5.51
C SER A 440 2.74 -29.04 -6.76
N TYR A 441 2.67 -27.71 -6.80
CA TYR A 441 2.07 -26.92 -7.87
C TYR A 441 3.07 -25.87 -8.34
N ARG A 442 3.29 -25.76 -9.66
CA ARG A 442 4.29 -24.88 -10.26
C ARG A 442 3.67 -23.76 -11.05
N SER A 443 4.13 -22.54 -10.85
CA SER A 443 3.87 -21.39 -11.70
C SER A 443 5.12 -21.03 -12.49
N ASP A 444 5.08 -21.22 -13.80
CA ASP A 444 6.18 -20.80 -14.70
C ASP A 444 6.16 -19.29 -14.91
N GLU A 445 4.98 -18.66 -14.78
CA GLU A 445 4.81 -17.21 -14.94
C GLU A 445 5.66 -16.40 -13.97
N ILE A 446 5.71 -16.82 -12.71
CA ILE A 446 6.45 -16.12 -11.65
C ILE A 446 7.64 -16.92 -11.10
N ASP A 447 7.95 -18.08 -11.70
CA ASP A 447 9.06 -18.97 -11.31
C ASP A 447 8.99 -19.39 -9.82
N SER A 448 7.83 -19.93 -9.40
CA SER A 448 7.55 -20.32 -8.01
C SER A 448 6.86 -21.68 -7.91
N THR A 449 7.01 -22.37 -6.79
CA THR A 449 6.33 -23.61 -6.47
C THR A 449 5.54 -23.48 -5.17
N PHE A 450 4.28 -23.86 -5.20
CA PHE A 450 3.42 -23.98 -4.03
C PHE A 450 3.36 -25.45 -3.59
N HIS A 451 3.61 -25.69 -2.32
CA HIS A 451 3.56 -27.03 -1.73
C HIS A 451 2.43 -27.13 -0.71
N VAL A 452 1.64 -28.18 -0.82
CA VAL A 452 0.54 -28.48 0.10
C VAL A 452 0.74 -29.84 0.74
N ALA A 453 0.74 -29.90 2.05
CA ALA A 453 0.86 -31.12 2.84
C ALA A 453 -0.28 -31.26 3.83
N GLY A 454 -0.71 -32.50 4.09
CA GLY A 454 -1.75 -32.82 5.05
C GLY A 454 -1.18 -33.45 6.31
N ALA A 455 -1.67 -33.05 7.49
CA ALA A 455 -1.36 -33.69 8.75
C ALA A 455 -2.53 -33.56 9.74
N GLY A 456 -2.98 -34.69 10.30
CA GLY A 456 -4.03 -34.70 11.32
C GLY A 456 -5.37 -34.07 10.89
N GLY A 457 -5.76 -34.23 9.62
CA GLY A 457 -6.98 -33.64 9.06
C GLY A 457 -6.87 -32.17 8.69
N MET A 458 -5.66 -31.57 8.80
CA MET A 458 -5.38 -30.17 8.46
C MET A 458 -4.50 -30.10 7.21
N LEU A 459 -4.63 -29.01 6.45
CA LEU A 459 -3.74 -28.70 5.32
C LEU A 459 -2.78 -27.57 5.70
N TYR A 460 -1.56 -27.69 5.21
CA TYR A 460 -0.50 -26.70 5.37
C TYR A 460 0.09 -26.37 4.00
N GLY A 461 0.35 -25.08 3.76
CA GLY A 461 0.94 -24.61 2.51
C GLY A 461 2.17 -23.75 2.74
N TYR A 462 3.11 -23.79 1.79
CA TYR A 462 4.25 -22.89 1.73
C TYR A 462 4.71 -22.72 0.28
N PHE A 463 5.44 -21.65 0.02
CA PHE A 463 5.99 -21.33 -1.29
C PHE A 463 7.51 -21.49 -1.29
N ASP A 464 8.06 -21.85 -2.46
CA ASP A 464 9.47 -22.03 -2.74
C ASP A 464 9.81 -21.32 -4.06
N GLY A 465 10.87 -20.53 -4.08
CA GLY A 465 11.30 -19.78 -5.25
C GLY A 465 12.73 -19.25 -5.10
N TYR A 466 13.07 -18.21 -5.87
CA TYR A 466 14.46 -17.73 -5.94
C TYR A 466 14.96 -17.08 -4.63
N LEU A 467 14.05 -16.63 -3.74
CA LEU A 467 14.41 -16.12 -2.41
C LEU A 467 14.55 -17.22 -1.35
N GLY A 468 14.22 -18.46 -1.69
CA GLY A 468 14.38 -19.61 -0.81
C GLY A 468 13.08 -20.34 -0.54
N LYS A 469 12.98 -20.93 0.65
CA LYS A 469 11.82 -21.66 1.12
C LYS A 469 11.09 -20.82 2.19
N GLY A 470 9.87 -20.43 1.88
CA GLY A 470 9.03 -19.67 2.78
C GLY A 470 8.53 -20.45 4.01
N PRO A 471 7.96 -19.78 5.00
CA PRO A 471 7.39 -20.43 6.17
C PRO A 471 6.15 -21.26 5.80
N VAL A 472 5.92 -22.32 6.58
CA VAL A 472 4.76 -23.18 6.44
C VAL A 472 3.59 -22.58 7.20
N HIS A 473 2.44 -22.42 6.55
CA HIS A 473 1.23 -21.85 7.11
C HIS A 473 0.09 -22.87 7.15
N LEU A 474 -0.73 -22.80 8.20
CA LEU A 474 -2.00 -23.54 8.25
C LEU A 474 -2.97 -22.93 7.24
N MET A 475 -3.57 -23.78 6.41
CA MET A 475 -4.62 -23.38 5.47
C MET A 475 -5.99 -23.46 6.15
N ARG A 476 -6.84 -22.47 5.92
CA ARG A 476 -8.21 -22.41 6.43
C ARG A 476 -9.20 -22.59 5.28
N HIS A 477 -10.08 -23.58 5.38
CA HIS A 477 -11.15 -23.78 4.43
C HIS A 477 -12.22 -22.70 4.56
N LEU A 478 -12.65 -22.13 3.43
CA LEU A 478 -13.66 -21.06 3.39
C LEU A 478 -15.00 -21.52 2.80
N GLY A 479 -14.97 -22.58 1.99
CA GLY A 479 -16.11 -23.18 1.29
C GLY A 479 -15.69 -23.66 -0.09
N GLU A 480 -16.41 -24.64 -0.64
CA GLU A 480 -16.09 -25.25 -1.95
C GLU A 480 -14.58 -25.64 -2.04
N ASP A 481 -13.91 -25.33 -3.11
CA ASP A 481 -12.46 -25.57 -3.28
C ASP A 481 -11.61 -24.32 -2.92
N VAL A 482 -12.18 -23.38 -2.13
CA VAL A 482 -11.54 -22.12 -1.74
C VAL A 482 -10.96 -22.21 -0.33
N TRP A 483 -9.70 -21.87 -0.22
CA TRP A 483 -8.94 -21.86 1.02
C TRP A 483 -8.28 -20.50 1.23
N SER A 484 -7.94 -20.18 2.45
CA SER A 484 -7.11 -19.03 2.83
C SER A 484 -5.83 -19.50 3.48
N LEU A 485 -4.73 -18.84 3.12
CA LEU A 485 -3.42 -19.02 3.72
C LEU A 485 -3.03 -17.67 4.32
N ALA A 486 -3.03 -17.61 5.65
CA ALA A 486 -2.72 -16.38 6.36
C ALA A 486 -1.25 -16.00 6.17
N CYS A 487 -1.01 -14.72 5.91
CA CYS A 487 0.33 -14.17 5.76
C CYS A 487 0.49 -12.98 6.69
N HIS A 488 1.27 -13.12 7.75
CA HIS A 488 1.47 -12.04 8.73
C HIS A 488 2.32 -10.90 8.18
N ARG A 489 3.29 -11.22 7.33
CA ARG A 489 4.14 -10.23 6.66
C ARG A 489 4.94 -10.84 5.51
N SER A 490 5.40 -9.97 4.65
CA SER A 490 6.37 -10.25 3.60
C SER A 490 7.66 -9.52 3.97
N LEU A 491 8.75 -10.24 4.17
CA LEU A 491 10.01 -9.65 4.67
C LEU A 491 9.75 -8.76 5.89
N ASP A 492 10.02 -7.46 5.78
CA ASP A 492 9.85 -6.47 6.86
C ASP A 492 8.70 -5.48 6.63
N ALA A 493 7.89 -5.67 5.59
CA ALA A 493 6.69 -4.86 5.34
C ALA A 493 5.45 -5.52 5.93
N PRO A 494 4.36 -4.77 6.10
CA PRO A 494 3.06 -5.34 6.40
C PRO A 494 2.68 -6.41 5.37
N ALA A 495 1.91 -7.42 5.82
CA ALA A 495 1.43 -8.46 4.93
C ALA A 495 0.67 -7.86 3.72
N PRO A 496 0.83 -8.43 2.53
CA PRO A 496 0.07 -8.02 1.35
C PRO A 496 -1.41 -8.42 1.43
N GLY A 497 -1.81 -9.11 2.47
CA GLY A 497 -3.10 -9.73 2.74
C GLY A 497 -2.96 -11.24 2.86
N ASP A 498 -4.06 -11.90 3.25
CA ASP A 498 -4.14 -13.35 3.20
C ASP A 498 -4.18 -13.82 1.74
N TRP A 499 -3.49 -14.91 1.45
CA TRP A 499 -3.55 -15.53 0.14
C TRP A 499 -4.82 -16.35 0.01
N THR A 500 -5.62 -16.08 -1.01
CA THR A 500 -6.73 -16.94 -1.44
C THR A 500 -6.18 -18.03 -2.35
N ILE A 501 -6.55 -19.27 -2.07
CA ILE A 501 -6.13 -20.47 -2.78
C ILE A 501 -7.39 -21.13 -3.33
N LEU A 502 -7.57 -21.10 -4.65
CA LEU A 502 -8.68 -21.78 -5.34
C LEU A 502 -8.13 -23.01 -6.09
N PHE A 503 -8.50 -24.21 -5.64
CA PHE A 503 -8.12 -25.45 -6.33
C PHE A 503 -9.03 -25.71 -7.53
N HIS A 504 -8.45 -26.16 -8.64
CA HIS A 504 -9.13 -26.51 -9.87
C HIS A 504 -9.26 -28.01 -9.99
N ARG A 505 -10.49 -28.49 -10.14
CA ARG A 505 -10.79 -29.91 -10.37
C ARG A 505 -10.73 -30.25 -11.85
N GLY A 506 -10.16 -31.39 -12.18
CA GLY A 506 -10.19 -31.95 -13.52
C GLY A 506 -11.59 -32.38 -13.96
N GLY A 507 -11.68 -32.88 -15.19
CA GLY A 507 -12.95 -33.29 -15.79
C GLY A 507 -13.68 -34.44 -15.07
N ASP A 508 -13.00 -35.17 -14.18
CA ASP A 508 -13.58 -36.22 -13.33
C ASP A 508 -14.24 -35.66 -12.04
N GLY A 509 -14.08 -34.36 -11.77
CA GLY A 509 -14.57 -33.69 -10.57
C GLY A 509 -13.89 -34.11 -9.26
N LYS A 510 -12.88 -35.00 -9.33
CA LYS A 510 -12.19 -35.58 -8.17
C LYS A 510 -10.71 -35.26 -8.11
N THR A 511 -10.05 -35.23 -9.26
CA THR A 511 -8.62 -34.94 -9.35
C THR A 511 -8.40 -33.45 -9.31
N VAL A 512 -7.42 -32.98 -8.52
CA VAL A 512 -6.96 -31.58 -8.55
C VAL A 512 -5.84 -31.45 -9.57
N GLU A 513 -6.01 -30.56 -10.55
CA GLU A 513 -5.06 -30.37 -11.65
C GLU A 513 -4.21 -29.10 -11.48
N GLY A 514 -4.69 -28.13 -10.70
CA GLY A 514 -4.00 -26.86 -10.50
C GLY A 514 -4.61 -26.05 -9.37
N VAL A 515 -4.07 -24.86 -9.19
CA VAL A 515 -4.52 -23.91 -8.19
C VAL A 515 -4.32 -22.47 -8.66
N THR A 516 -5.30 -21.60 -8.41
CA THR A 516 -5.10 -20.15 -8.55
C THR A 516 -4.80 -19.57 -7.17
N VAL A 517 -3.74 -18.77 -7.10
CA VAL A 517 -3.29 -18.10 -5.89
C VAL A 517 -3.42 -16.60 -6.08
N GLY A 518 -3.94 -15.89 -5.08
CA GLY A 518 -4.08 -14.44 -5.16
C GLY A 518 -4.18 -13.73 -3.83
N CYS A 519 -3.72 -12.48 -3.82
CA CYS A 519 -4.00 -11.47 -2.79
C CYS A 519 -4.27 -10.12 -3.48
N PRO A 520 -4.73 -9.06 -2.77
CA PRO A 520 -5.09 -7.79 -3.42
C PRO A 520 -3.97 -7.14 -4.26
N LEU A 521 -2.71 -7.43 -3.95
CA LEU A 521 -1.55 -6.86 -4.65
C LEU A 521 -0.94 -7.79 -5.71
N ALA A 522 -1.39 -9.06 -5.77
CA ALA A 522 -0.93 -10.06 -6.73
C ALA A 522 -2.02 -11.11 -6.97
N MET A 523 -2.84 -10.90 -8.00
CA MET A 523 -4.05 -11.68 -8.27
C MET A 523 -3.87 -12.67 -9.42
N ASN A 524 -4.74 -13.70 -9.45
CA ASN A 524 -4.92 -14.61 -10.59
C ASN A 524 -3.62 -15.28 -11.04
N ILE A 525 -2.81 -15.77 -10.10
CA ILE A 525 -1.57 -16.48 -10.43
C ILE A 525 -1.87 -17.97 -10.50
N LEU A 526 -1.68 -18.56 -11.68
CA LEU A 526 -1.93 -19.98 -11.91
C LEU A 526 -0.71 -20.82 -11.57
N PHE A 527 -0.95 -21.95 -10.92
CA PHE A 527 0.02 -22.99 -10.63
C PHE A 527 -0.55 -24.32 -11.10
N ASP A 528 0.16 -25.02 -11.95
CA ASP A 528 -0.20 -26.35 -12.44
C ASP A 528 0.33 -27.43 -11.50
N LYS A 529 -0.45 -28.48 -11.27
CA LYS A 529 -0.02 -29.60 -10.43
C LYS A 529 1.10 -30.38 -11.10
N THR A 530 2.19 -30.57 -10.35
CA THR A 530 3.39 -31.29 -10.85
C THR A 530 3.58 -32.63 -10.19
N GLN A 531 3.10 -32.81 -8.97
CA GLN A 531 3.20 -34.09 -8.21
C GLN A 531 2.03 -34.24 -7.24
#